data_51b900a6a80df332e5106a4be4062452
#
_entry.id   51b900a6a80df332e5106a4be4062452
#
_cell.length_a   1.000
_cell.length_b   1.000
_cell.length_c   1.000
_cell.angle_alpha   90.00
_cell.angle_beta   90.00
_cell.angle_gamma   90.00
#
_symmetry.space_group_name_H-M   'P 1'
#
loop_
_entity.id
_entity.type
_entity.pdbx_description
1 polymer ?
#
loop_
_entity_poly.entity_id
_entity_poly.type
_entity_poly.pdbx_seq_one_letter_code
_entity_poly.pdbx_strand_id
1 'polypeptide(L)'
;MKENTVQVAYKESPVLLDRVLQELRQTLLSKLDWLDYAFGRAYKLVRPLDDGGKFVEPAIYNGNAEYLSMLPNDRFGNFCWFDIYDPQQIQVKLVGQPQMVFTGAIVFWYDLRTISQDQTFLYTEDVKNQIVTTLSSAGILKTDGSLRIFTIYENFENIYKGYTLAKVYNEYLYSGEDIQAYDKQYFMYPYAGLRVEFSLTASATVNPDCL
;
A
#
# COMPACT_ATOMS: atom_id res chain seq x y z
N MET A 1 23.63 9.20 7.83
CA MET A 1 23.63 7.74 7.80
C MET A 1 22.37 7.28 8.50
N LYS A 2 21.38 6.68 7.79
CA LYS A 2 20.20 6.07 8.41
C LYS A 2 20.67 4.77 9.07
N GLU A 3 21.06 4.83 10.34
CA GLU A 3 21.26 3.66 11.18
C GLU A 3 19.90 3.15 11.63
N ASN A 4 19.40 2.20 10.99
CA ASN A 4 18.34 1.24 11.32
C ASN A 4 17.59 0.85 10.05
N THR A 5 18.27 0.06 9.23
CA THR A 5 17.65 -0.54 8.05
C THR A 5 16.61 -1.55 8.52
N VAL A 6 15.34 -1.22 8.33
CA VAL A 6 14.26 -2.19 8.55
C VAL A 6 14.44 -3.30 7.52
N GLN A 7 14.69 -4.51 7.98
CA GLN A 7 14.76 -5.67 7.09
C GLN A 7 13.34 -5.99 6.61
N VAL A 8 13.15 -5.94 5.30
CA VAL A 8 11.89 -6.31 4.68
C VAL A 8 11.98 -7.78 4.24
N ALA A 9 11.18 -8.63 4.89
CA ALA A 9 11.18 -10.05 4.61
C ALA A 9 10.70 -10.37 3.19
N TYR A 10 11.41 -11.29 2.53
CA TYR A 10 11.02 -11.89 1.26
C TYR A 10 10.91 -13.41 1.45
N LYS A 11 9.89 -14.02 0.83
CA LYS A 11 9.78 -15.48 0.80
C LYS A 11 10.71 -16.05 -0.26
N GLU A 12 11.35 -17.18 0.02
CA GLU A 12 12.20 -17.89 -0.95
C GLU A 12 11.38 -18.49 -2.09
N SER A 13 10.21 -19.05 -1.77
CA SER A 13 9.30 -19.66 -2.74
C SER A 13 7.88 -19.08 -2.61
N PRO A 14 7.67 -17.83 -3.04
CA PRO A 14 6.35 -17.21 -2.95
C PRO A 14 5.38 -17.82 -3.97
N VAL A 15 4.12 -17.97 -3.58
CA VAL A 15 3.05 -18.50 -4.44
C VAL A 15 1.91 -17.50 -4.57
N LEU A 16 1.15 -17.59 -5.66
CA LEU A 16 -0.04 -16.78 -5.93
C LEU A 16 0.17 -15.28 -5.64
N LEU A 17 -0.61 -14.73 -4.73
CA LEU A 17 -0.58 -13.32 -4.35
C LEU A 17 0.81 -12.90 -3.83
N ASP A 18 1.44 -13.70 -2.98
CA ASP A 18 2.75 -13.37 -2.41
C ASP A 18 3.81 -13.21 -3.49
N ARG A 19 3.77 -14.06 -4.53
CA ARG A 19 4.69 -13.99 -5.66
C ARG A 19 4.54 -12.66 -6.41
N VAL A 20 3.30 -12.32 -6.75
CA VAL A 20 3.02 -11.11 -7.51
C VAL A 20 3.29 -9.85 -6.70
N LEU A 21 2.92 -9.83 -5.41
CA LEU A 21 3.24 -8.70 -4.54
C LEU A 21 4.75 -8.54 -4.35
N GLN A 22 5.50 -9.62 -4.23
CA GLN A 22 6.94 -9.56 -4.10
C GLN A 22 7.60 -8.99 -5.36
N GLU A 23 7.09 -9.37 -6.54
CA GLU A 23 7.53 -8.85 -7.82
C GLU A 23 7.20 -7.36 -7.98
N LEU A 24 5.97 -6.95 -7.62
CA LEU A 24 5.58 -5.53 -7.61
C LEU A 24 6.46 -4.70 -6.69
N ARG A 25 6.75 -5.18 -5.48
CA ARG A 25 7.64 -4.51 -4.53
C ARG A 25 9.01 -4.27 -5.12
N GLN A 26 9.60 -5.29 -5.73
CA GLN A 26 10.92 -5.18 -6.37
C GLN A 26 10.88 -4.20 -7.55
N THR A 27 9.83 -4.24 -8.36
CA THR A 27 9.67 -3.33 -9.49
C THR A 27 9.49 -1.89 -9.03
N LEU A 28 8.66 -1.63 -8.02
CA LEU A 28 8.47 -0.29 -7.45
C LEU A 28 9.78 0.28 -6.92
N LEU A 29 10.53 -0.48 -6.11
CA LEU A 29 11.83 -0.06 -5.60
C LEU A 29 12.88 0.19 -6.70
N SER A 30 12.79 -0.51 -7.82
CA SER A 30 13.72 -0.33 -8.94
C SER A 30 13.39 0.83 -9.87
N LYS A 31 12.14 1.31 -9.83
CA LYS A 31 11.61 2.34 -10.74
C LYS A 31 11.34 3.68 -10.08
N LEU A 32 11.14 3.69 -8.77
CA LEU A 32 10.87 4.88 -7.96
C LEU A 32 12.06 5.12 -7.05
N ASP A 33 13.04 5.89 -7.51
CA ASP A 33 14.33 6.11 -6.81
C ASP A 33 14.14 6.79 -5.45
N TRP A 34 13.04 7.49 -5.26
CA TRP A 34 12.68 8.15 -4.00
C TRP A 34 12.02 7.22 -2.97
N LEU A 35 11.62 6.01 -3.38
CA LEU A 35 10.94 5.06 -2.50
C LEU A 35 11.97 4.29 -1.66
N ASP A 36 11.97 4.49 -0.36
CA ASP A 36 12.92 3.83 0.56
C ASP A 36 12.51 2.37 0.83
N TYR A 37 11.19 2.10 0.98
CA TYR A 37 10.66 0.77 1.28
C TYR A 37 9.38 0.45 0.51
N ALA A 38 9.30 -0.77 -0.01
CA ALA A 38 8.07 -1.38 -0.48
C ALA A 38 7.75 -2.59 0.38
N PHE A 39 6.80 -2.43 1.29
CA PHE A 39 6.36 -3.48 2.19
C PHE A 39 5.37 -4.43 1.51
N GLY A 40 5.09 -5.57 2.14
CA GLY A 40 4.15 -6.56 1.63
C GLY A 40 2.68 -6.26 1.96
N ARG A 41 1.87 -7.32 2.05
CA ARG A 41 0.48 -7.23 2.46
C ARG A 41 0.35 -6.79 3.91
N ALA A 42 -0.48 -5.76 4.15
CA ALA A 42 -0.86 -5.38 5.50
C ALA A 42 -2.05 -6.19 6.01
N TYR A 43 -2.09 -6.34 7.32
CA TYR A 43 -3.17 -6.94 8.09
C TYR A 43 -3.74 -5.90 9.05
N LYS A 44 -4.97 -6.10 9.50
CA LYS A 44 -5.58 -5.26 10.52
C LYS A 44 -5.10 -5.69 11.89
N LEU A 45 -4.20 -4.91 12.49
CA LEU A 45 -3.80 -5.09 13.87
C LEU A 45 -4.77 -4.33 14.78
N VAL A 46 -5.34 -5.04 15.73
CA VAL A 46 -6.29 -4.47 16.69
C VAL A 46 -5.60 -4.31 18.04
N ARG A 47 -5.51 -3.09 18.53
CA ARG A 47 -5.00 -2.79 19.87
C ARG A 47 -6.16 -2.33 20.77
N PRO A 48 -6.29 -2.86 21.98
CA PRO A 48 -7.23 -2.33 22.95
C PRO A 48 -6.78 -0.93 23.40
N LEU A 49 -7.73 -0.05 23.63
CA LEU A 49 -7.53 1.25 24.27
C LEU A 49 -7.94 1.19 25.74
N ASP A 50 -7.39 2.08 26.55
CA ASP A 50 -7.65 2.12 28.01
C ASP A 50 -9.12 2.42 28.36
N ASP A 51 -9.84 3.09 27.47
CA ASP A 51 -11.28 3.39 27.58
C ASP A 51 -12.20 2.22 27.16
N GLY A 52 -11.62 1.07 26.82
CA GLY A 52 -12.34 -0.11 26.31
C GLY A 52 -12.60 -0.07 24.81
N GLY A 53 -12.19 0.98 24.12
CA GLY A 53 -12.23 1.09 22.67
C GLY A 53 -11.21 0.17 21.98
N LYS A 54 -11.22 0.20 20.64
CA LYS A 54 -10.26 -0.57 19.81
C LYS A 54 -9.63 0.37 18.80
N PHE A 55 -8.31 0.34 18.74
CA PHE A 55 -7.54 1.00 17.68
C PHE A 55 -7.15 -0.04 16.62
N VAL A 56 -7.54 0.18 15.38
CA VAL A 56 -7.25 -0.70 14.24
C VAL A 56 -6.26 0.01 13.33
N GLU A 57 -5.11 -0.58 13.13
CA GLU A 57 -4.05 -0.05 12.28
C GLU A 57 -3.57 -1.05 11.22
N PRO A 58 -3.04 -0.58 10.07
CA PRO A 58 -2.37 -1.45 9.13
C PRO A 58 -1.04 -1.92 9.71
N ALA A 59 -0.78 -3.22 9.67
CA ALA A 59 0.47 -3.80 10.13
C ALA A 59 0.94 -4.90 9.20
N ILE A 60 2.25 -5.00 9.03
CA ILE A 60 2.90 -6.00 8.19
C ILE A 60 3.65 -7.00 9.06
N TYR A 61 3.49 -8.27 8.75
CA TYR A 61 4.30 -9.31 9.37
C TYR A 61 5.73 -9.26 8.85
N ASN A 62 6.68 -9.01 9.76
CA ASN A 62 8.10 -8.84 9.44
C ASN A 62 8.93 -10.10 9.71
N GLY A 63 8.31 -11.22 10.04
CA GLY A 63 8.97 -12.41 10.54
C GLY A 63 9.14 -12.38 12.07
N ASN A 64 9.63 -13.48 12.65
CA ASN A 64 9.91 -13.62 14.09
C ASN A 64 8.76 -13.21 15.03
N ALA A 65 7.52 -13.45 14.60
CA ALA A 65 6.30 -13.04 15.32
C ALA A 65 6.16 -11.51 15.53
N GLU A 66 6.90 -10.70 14.77
CA GLU A 66 6.82 -9.24 14.83
C GLU A 66 5.90 -8.67 13.76
N TYR A 67 5.06 -7.72 14.16
CA TYR A 67 4.25 -6.90 13.26
C TYR A 67 4.72 -5.45 13.30
N LEU A 68 5.05 -4.91 12.13
CA LEU A 68 5.40 -3.50 11.94
C LEU A 68 4.14 -2.70 11.61
N SER A 69 3.85 -1.69 12.42
CA SER A 69 2.78 -0.72 12.11
C SER A 69 3.13 0.09 10.87
N MET A 70 2.18 0.23 9.95
CA MET A 70 2.32 1.04 8.73
C MET A 70 1.81 2.47 8.93
N LEU A 71 1.83 2.94 10.15
CA LEU A 71 1.67 4.37 10.42
C LEU A 71 2.96 5.09 10.06
N PRO A 72 2.85 6.31 9.50
CA PRO A 72 4.03 7.10 9.15
C PRO A 72 4.94 7.33 10.35
N ASN A 73 6.21 7.07 10.17
CA ASN A 73 7.23 7.37 11.16
C ASN A 73 8.60 7.58 10.49
N ASP A 74 9.51 8.25 11.20
CA ASP A 74 10.82 8.64 10.66
C ASP A 74 11.74 7.47 10.29
N ARG A 75 11.43 6.26 10.79
CA ARG A 75 12.23 5.05 10.51
C ARG A 75 12.04 4.53 9.08
N PHE A 76 10.87 4.76 8.48
CA PHE A 76 10.55 4.21 7.17
C PHE A 76 10.88 5.17 6.01
N GLY A 77 10.96 6.48 6.27
CA GLY A 77 11.10 7.44 5.19
C GLY A 77 9.91 7.39 4.24
N ASN A 78 10.19 7.27 2.94
CA ASN A 78 9.16 7.11 1.91
C ASN A 78 8.87 5.62 1.71
N PHE A 79 7.62 5.23 1.83
CA PHE A 79 7.27 3.80 1.77
C PHE A 79 5.91 3.54 1.13
N CYS A 80 5.71 2.29 0.71
CA CYS A 80 4.39 1.80 0.30
C CYS A 80 4.10 0.43 0.90
N TRP A 81 2.82 0.07 0.91
CA TRP A 81 2.33 -1.22 1.36
C TRP A 81 1.04 -1.59 0.62
N PHE A 82 0.62 -2.87 0.69
CA PHE A 82 -0.54 -3.40 -0.02
C PHE A 82 -1.67 -3.72 0.95
N ASP A 83 -2.84 -3.16 0.66
CA ASP A 83 -4.10 -3.41 1.36
C ASP A 83 -4.98 -4.29 0.47
N ILE A 84 -5.12 -5.57 0.80
CA ILE A 84 -5.84 -6.55 -0.01
C ILE A 84 -7.22 -6.76 0.57
N TYR A 85 -8.24 -6.62 -0.26
CA TYR A 85 -9.63 -6.73 0.14
C TYR A 85 -10.15 -8.16 0.08
N ASP A 86 -11.16 -8.44 0.89
CA ASP A 86 -11.97 -9.65 0.81
C ASP A 86 -13.36 -9.30 0.24
N PRO A 87 -14.01 -10.21 -0.48
CA PRO A 87 -13.55 -11.55 -0.87
C PRO A 87 -12.60 -11.54 -2.07
N GLN A 88 -11.80 -12.59 -2.20
CA GLN A 88 -11.03 -12.90 -3.40
C GLN A 88 -11.88 -13.73 -4.35
N GLN A 89 -11.67 -13.57 -5.65
CA GLN A 89 -12.46 -14.27 -6.67
C GLN A 89 -11.61 -15.32 -7.39
N ILE A 90 -12.22 -16.48 -7.66
CA ILE A 90 -11.61 -17.52 -8.47
C ILE A 90 -12.26 -17.48 -9.85
N GLN A 91 -11.46 -17.35 -10.90
CA GLN A 91 -11.88 -17.47 -12.28
C GLN A 91 -11.39 -18.80 -12.84
N VAL A 92 -12.32 -19.71 -13.09
CA VAL A 92 -12.03 -20.98 -13.75
C VAL A 92 -12.23 -20.78 -15.25
N LYS A 93 -11.16 -20.87 -16.03
CA LYS A 93 -11.25 -20.89 -17.48
C LYS A 93 -11.52 -22.33 -17.96
N LEU A 94 -12.30 -22.46 -19.05
CA LEU A 94 -12.60 -23.78 -19.66
C LEU A 94 -11.32 -24.50 -20.12
N VAL A 95 -10.28 -23.76 -20.46
CA VAL A 95 -8.96 -24.27 -20.86
C VAL A 95 -7.90 -23.42 -20.17
N GLY A 96 -7.02 -24.06 -19.44
CA GLY A 96 -5.90 -23.41 -18.76
C GLY A 96 -5.94 -23.52 -17.24
N GLN A 97 -4.98 -22.89 -16.60
CA GLN A 97 -4.88 -22.90 -15.14
C GLN A 97 -5.92 -21.95 -14.52
N PRO A 98 -6.48 -22.28 -13.35
CA PRO A 98 -7.35 -21.37 -12.63
C PRO A 98 -6.61 -20.09 -12.29
N GLN A 99 -7.31 -18.97 -12.41
CA GLN A 99 -6.80 -17.65 -12.05
C GLN A 99 -7.53 -17.14 -10.82
N MET A 100 -6.79 -16.46 -9.97
CA MET A 100 -7.36 -15.73 -8.85
C MET A 100 -7.32 -14.23 -9.15
N VAL A 101 -8.41 -13.56 -8.83
CA VAL A 101 -8.53 -12.10 -8.92
C VAL A 101 -8.54 -11.54 -7.51
N PHE A 102 -7.60 -10.64 -7.26
CA PHE A 102 -7.46 -9.91 -6.02
C PHE A 102 -7.79 -8.44 -6.29
N THR A 103 -8.55 -7.84 -5.41
CA THR A 103 -8.74 -6.40 -5.39
C THR A 103 -8.08 -5.81 -4.16
N GLY A 104 -7.59 -4.59 -4.27
CA GLY A 104 -6.89 -3.96 -3.18
C GLY A 104 -6.42 -2.57 -3.51
N ALA A 105 -5.55 -2.06 -2.69
CA ALA A 105 -4.86 -0.80 -2.93
C ALA A 105 -3.38 -0.89 -2.61
N ILE A 106 -2.58 -0.10 -3.32
CA ILE A 106 -1.22 0.25 -2.93
C ILE A 106 -1.30 1.60 -2.25
N VAL A 107 -0.85 1.66 -1.02
CA VAL A 107 -0.81 2.88 -0.22
C VAL A 107 0.62 3.39 -0.17
N PHE A 108 0.82 4.63 -0.58
CA PHE A 108 2.10 5.32 -0.55
C PHE A 108 2.06 6.40 0.52
N TRP A 109 3.18 6.56 1.21
CA TRP A 109 3.47 7.65 2.11
C TRP A 109 4.85 8.22 1.79
N TYR A 110 4.96 9.54 1.66
CA TYR A 110 6.23 10.16 1.32
C TYR A 110 6.36 11.59 1.87
N ASP A 111 7.61 12.01 2.06
CA ASP A 111 8.02 13.37 2.41
C ASP A 111 8.59 14.06 1.16
N LEU A 112 7.89 15.05 0.66
CA LEU A 112 8.26 15.79 -0.56
C LEU A 112 9.65 16.42 -0.49
N ARG A 113 10.13 16.79 0.70
CA ARG A 113 11.48 17.35 0.90
C ARG A 113 12.59 16.37 0.56
N THR A 114 12.33 15.07 0.66
CA THR A 114 13.30 14.04 0.34
C THR A 114 13.30 13.69 -1.15
N ILE A 115 12.24 14.05 -1.87
CA ILE A 115 12.07 13.77 -3.30
C ILE A 115 12.60 14.92 -4.14
N SER A 116 12.36 16.17 -3.74
CA SER A 116 12.84 17.35 -4.44
C SER A 116 13.48 18.35 -3.50
N GLN A 117 14.59 18.94 -3.93
CA GLN A 117 15.26 20.04 -3.21
C GLN A 117 14.58 21.40 -3.41
N ASP A 118 13.82 21.55 -4.49
CA ASP A 118 13.05 22.76 -4.74
C ASP A 118 11.75 22.71 -3.94
N GLN A 119 11.66 23.53 -2.91
CA GLN A 119 10.52 23.59 -2.00
C GLN A 119 9.49 24.66 -2.41
N THR A 120 9.67 25.30 -3.56
CA THR A 120 8.76 26.36 -4.05
C THR A 120 7.47 25.82 -4.63
N PHE A 121 7.44 24.53 -5.01
CA PHE A 121 6.30 23.85 -5.59
C PHE A 121 5.92 22.57 -4.84
N LEU A 122 4.64 22.22 -4.88
CA LEU A 122 4.14 20.94 -4.42
C LEU A 122 4.30 19.92 -5.56
N TYR A 123 5.30 19.05 -5.45
CA TYR A 123 5.58 18.00 -6.46
C TYR A 123 4.64 16.78 -6.39
N THR A 124 3.49 16.92 -5.75
CA THR A 124 2.56 15.79 -5.59
C THR A 124 2.11 15.22 -6.94
N GLU A 125 1.83 16.09 -7.94
CA GLU A 125 1.43 15.66 -9.27
C GLU A 125 2.54 14.92 -10.01
N ASP A 126 3.80 15.35 -9.85
CA ASP A 126 4.95 14.67 -10.46
C ASP A 126 5.15 13.28 -9.86
N VAL A 127 5.07 13.15 -8.55
CA VAL A 127 5.15 11.87 -7.84
C VAL A 127 3.99 10.95 -8.24
N LYS A 128 2.78 11.48 -8.28
CA LYS A 128 1.59 10.76 -8.73
C LYS A 128 1.76 10.25 -10.17
N ASN A 129 2.24 11.09 -11.07
CA ASN A 129 2.51 10.72 -12.45
C ASN A 129 3.56 9.60 -12.55
N GLN A 130 4.64 9.67 -11.78
CA GLN A 130 5.66 8.61 -11.73
C GLN A 130 5.07 7.28 -11.25
N ILE A 131 4.26 7.30 -10.19
CA ILE A 131 3.58 6.11 -9.67
C ILE A 131 2.65 5.52 -10.73
N VAL A 132 1.78 6.32 -11.33
CA VAL A 132 0.80 5.87 -12.34
C VAL A 132 1.51 5.29 -13.56
N THR A 133 2.52 5.98 -14.07
CA THR A 133 3.29 5.52 -15.23
C THR A 133 4.01 4.21 -14.93
N THR A 134 4.58 4.08 -13.74
CA THR A 134 5.24 2.85 -13.30
C THR A 134 4.25 1.69 -13.23
N LEU A 135 3.11 1.87 -12.55
CA LEU A 135 2.10 0.83 -12.37
C LEU A 135 1.36 0.46 -13.66
N SER A 136 1.29 1.37 -14.62
CA SER A 136 0.65 1.16 -15.94
C SER A 136 1.63 0.64 -16.99
N SER A 137 2.92 0.52 -16.67
CA SER A 137 3.92 0.11 -17.64
C SER A 137 3.73 -1.35 -18.08
N ALA A 138 3.93 -1.62 -19.37
CA ALA A 138 3.96 -2.98 -19.88
C ALA A 138 5.10 -3.75 -19.20
N GLY A 139 4.80 -4.96 -18.71
CA GLY A 139 5.78 -5.79 -18.00
C GLY A 139 6.04 -5.37 -16.54
N ILE A 140 5.12 -4.63 -15.92
CA ILE A 140 5.14 -4.37 -14.46
C ILE A 140 5.19 -5.69 -13.67
N LEU A 141 4.58 -6.74 -14.23
CA LEU A 141 4.67 -8.11 -13.75
C LEU A 141 5.45 -8.94 -14.78
N LYS A 142 6.42 -9.70 -14.31
CA LYS A 142 7.22 -10.63 -15.12
C LYS A 142 6.58 -12.02 -15.21
N THR A 143 5.73 -12.34 -14.21
CA THR A 143 4.99 -13.60 -14.13
C THR A 143 3.63 -13.51 -14.81
N ASP A 144 2.98 -14.66 -15.03
CA ASP A 144 1.60 -14.73 -15.55
C ASP A 144 0.63 -14.04 -14.59
N GLY A 145 0.32 -12.80 -14.91
CA GLY A 145 -0.59 -11.97 -14.16
C GLY A 145 -0.86 -10.65 -14.85
N SER A 146 -1.88 -9.96 -14.42
CA SER A 146 -2.16 -8.62 -14.90
C SER A 146 -2.53 -7.70 -13.74
N LEU A 147 -2.00 -6.49 -13.77
CA LEU A 147 -2.34 -5.41 -12.85
C LEU A 147 -3.14 -4.36 -13.62
N ARG A 148 -4.28 -3.97 -13.07
CA ARG A 148 -5.07 -2.85 -13.55
C ARG A 148 -5.35 -1.90 -12.40
N ILE A 149 -4.88 -0.66 -12.53
CA ILE A 149 -5.25 0.43 -11.60
C ILE A 149 -6.50 1.13 -12.12
N PHE A 150 -7.34 1.66 -11.22
CA PHE A 150 -8.60 2.29 -11.63
C PHE A 150 -9.00 3.52 -10.82
N THR A 151 -8.50 3.71 -9.60
CA THR A 151 -8.84 4.87 -8.77
C THR A 151 -7.65 5.30 -7.95
N ILE A 152 -7.50 6.62 -7.79
CA ILE A 152 -6.48 7.23 -6.92
C ILE A 152 -7.17 8.14 -5.92
N TYR A 153 -6.79 8.04 -4.68
CA TYR A 153 -7.21 8.91 -3.59
C TYR A 153 -6.00 9.60 -2.99
N GLU A 154 -6.16 10.86 -2.63
CA GLU A 154 -5.12 11.70 -2.01
C GLU A 154 -5.51 12.17 -0.61
N ASN A 155 -6.80 12.07 -0.25
CA ASN A 155 -7.27 12.48 1.05
C ASN A 155 -6.99 11.42 2.13
N PHE A 156 -6.69 11.89 3.31
CA PHE A 156 -6.25 11.07 4.44
C PHE A 156 -7.25 9.95 4.78
N GLU A 157 -8.53 10.26 4.80
CA GLU A 157 -9.59 9.30 5.10
C GLU A 157 -9.57 8.08 4.19
N ASN A 158 -9.41 8.31 2.88
CA ASN A 158 -9.36 7.22 1.91
C ASN A 158 -8.01 6.48 1.94
N ILE A 159 -6.91 7.16 2.23
CA ILE A 159 -5.59 6.52 2.37
C ILE A 159 -5.62 5.48 3.47
N TYR A 160 -6.23 5.79 4.62
CA TYR A 160 -6.40 4.87 5.75
C TYR A 160 -7.81 4.25 5.85
N LYS A 161 -8.51 4.14 4.73
CA LYS A 161 -9.86 3.55 4.65
C LYS A 161 -9.93 2.18 5.35
N GLY A 162 -10.87 2.07 6.31
CA GLY A 162 -11.07 0.83 7.05
C GLY A 162 -10.18 0.67 8.30
N TYR A 163 -9.41 1.69 8.64
CA TYR A 163 -8.59 1.78 9.86
C TYR A 163 -9.10 2.89 10.79
N THR A 164 -8.82 2.76 12.08
CA THR A 164 -9.30 3.73 13.09
C THR A 164 -8.70 5.12 12.87
N LEU A 165 -7.47 5.19 12.36
CA LEU A 165 -6.79 6.45 12.09
C LEU A 165 -7.60 7.39 11.19
N ALA A 166 -8.29 6.85 10.18
CA ALA A 166 -9.17 7.65 9.32
C ALA A 166 -10.30 8.34 10.10
N LYS A 167 -10.85 7.67 11.12
CA LYS A 167 -11.93 8.20 11.97
C LYS A 167 -11.40 9.22 12.97
N VAL A 168 -10.34 8.88 13.70
CA VAL A 168 -9.74 9.75 14.74
C VAL A 168 -9.28 11.07 14.13
N TYR A 169 -8.74 11.06 12.95
CA TYR A 169 -8.31 12.27 12.26
C TYR A 169 -9.50 13.18 11.94
N ASN A 170 -10.61 12.61 11.51
CA ASN A 170 -11.84 13.36 11.26
C ASN A 170 -12.43 13.93 12.56
N GLU A 171 -12.54 13.14 13.60
CA GLU A 171 -13.07 13.58 14.90
C GLU A 171 -12.22 14.67 15.55
N TYR A 172 -10.89 14.58 15.46
CA TYR A 172 -9.97 15.55 16.07
C TYR A 172 -9.97 16.91 15.40
N LEU A 173 -10.20 16.96 14.11
CA LEU A 173 -10.23 18.19 13.32
C LEU A 173 -11.61 18.88 13.33
N TYR A 174 -12.67 18.13 13.59
CA TYR A 174 -14.04 18.56 13.37
C TYR A 174 -14.91 18.51 14.64
N SER A 175 -14.35 18.74 15.79
CA SER A 175 -15.13 18.87 17.05
C SER A 175 -15.96 20.14 17.14
N GLY A 176 -16.22 20.85 16.05
CA GLY A 176 -17.04 22.05 15.95
C GLY A 176 -18.22 21.90 14.98
N GLU A 177 -19.25 22.72 15.16
CA GLU A 177 -20.56 22.65 14.49
C GLU A 177 -20.56 22.79 12.94
N ASP A 178 -19.42 23.03 12.29
CA ASP A 178 -19.29 23.26 10.83
C ASP A 178 -18.78 22.03 10.05
N ILE A 179 -19.20 20.85 10.45
CA ILE A 179 -18.70 19.55 9.91
C ILE A 179 -18.92 19.36 8.40
N GLN A 180 -19.85 20.06 7.75
CA GLN A 180 -20.24 19.80 6.36
C GLN A 180 -19.29 20.37 5.29
N ALA A 181 -18.39 21.31 5.62
CA ALA A 181 -17.58 22.02 4.64
C ALA A 181 -16.21 21.38 4.32
N TYR A 182 -15.76 20.40 5.12
CA TYR A 182 -14.36 19.94 5.10
C TYR A 182 -14.20 18.42 4.89
N ASP A 183 -15.05 17.80 4.13
CA ASP A 183 -15.09 16.34 3.91
C ASP A 183 -13.81 15.72 3.30
N LYS A 184 -12.84 16.53 2.93
CA LYS A 184 -11.64 16.02 2.25
C LYS A 184 -10.39 16.75 2.71
N GLN A 185 -9.79 16.29 3.80
CA GLN A 185 -8.49 16.83 4.14
C GLN A 185 -7.38 16.12 3.37
N TYR A 186 -6.60 16.92 2.67
CA TYR A 186 -5.36 16.50 2.04
C TYR A 186 -4.19 16.63 3.04
N PHE A 187 -3.17 15.84 2.82
CA PHE A 187 -1.93 16.05 3.56
C PHE A 187 -1.37 17.44 3.27
N MET A 188 -0.84 18.06 4.32
CA MET A 188 -0.15 19.33 4.19
C MET A 188 1.33 19.08 3.99
N TYR A 189 1.95 19.90 3.11
CA TYR A 189 3.40 19.91 2.97
C TYR A 189 4.09 19.89 4.35
N PRO A 190 5.12 19.08 4.55
CA PRO A 190 5.89 18.35 3.52
C PRO A 190 5.39 16.92 3.23
N TYR A 191 4.40 16.44 3.91
CA TYR A 191 3.95 15.05 3.81
C TYR A 191 2.85 14.91 2.76
N ALA A 192 2.89 13.80 2.04
CA ALA A 192 1.86 13.43 1.10
C ALA A 192 1.66 11.92 1.07
N GLY A 193 0.55 11.49 0.52
CA GLY A 193 0.24 10.09 0.36
C GLY A 193 -0.76 9.85 -0.75
N LEU A 194 -0.73 8.64 -1.30
CA LEU A 194 -1.65 8.18 -2.32
C LEU A 194 -2.17 6.81 -1.97
N ARG A 195 -3.44 6.58 -2.25
CA ARG A 195 -4.04 5.24 -2.30
C ARG A 195 -4.44 4.94 -3.73
N VAL A 196 -3.78 3.97 -4.35
CA VAL A 196 -4.03 3.53 -5.73
C VAL A 196 -4.76 2.21 -5.69
N GLU A 197 -6.05 2.21 -6.03
CA GLU A 197 -6.85 0.98 -6.07
C GLU A 197 -6.57 0.20 -7.35
N PHE A 198 -6.50 -1.13 -7.20
CA PHE A 198 -6.17 -2.04 -8.28
C PHE A 198 -6.99 -3.33 -8.27
N SER A 199 -7.03 -3.96 -9.43
CA SER A 199 -7.37 -5.38 -9.61
C SER A 199 -6.14 -6.11 -10.13
N LEU A 200 -5.82 -7.23 -9.51
CA LEU A 200 -4.68 -8.07 -9.79
C LEU A 200 -5.15 -9.47 -10.12
N THR A 201 -4.75 -9.99 -11.27
CA THR A 201 -4.99 -11.39 -11.65
C THR A 201 -3.70 -12.17 -11.54
N ALA A 202 -3.71 -13.31 -10.85
CA ALA A 202 -2.59 -14.23 -10.76
C ALA A 202 -3.01 -15.64 -11.11
N SER A 203 -2.19 -16.33 -11.91
CA SER A 203 -2.42 -17.74 -12.22
C SER A 203 -1.97 -18.62 -11.05
N ALA A 204 -2.82 -19.59 -10.69
CA ALA A 204 -2.43 -20.63 -9.76
C ALA A 204 -1.44 -21.56 -10.48
N THR A 205 -0.19 -21.55 -10.05
CA THR A 205 0.77 -22.57 -10.47
C THR A 205 0.44 -23.88 -9.74
N VAL A 206 0.05 -24.89 -10.48
CA VAL A 206 0.03 -26.25 -9.93
C VAL A 206 1.47 -26.67 -9.75
N ASN A 207 1.89 -26.91 -8.51
CA ASN A 207 3.20 -27.49 -8.28
C ASN A 207 3.21 -28.89 -8.91
N PRO A 208 4.06 -29.19 -9.91
CA PRO A 208 4.07 -30.51 -10.55
C PRO A 208 4.38 -31.65 -9.58
N ASP A 209 5.00 -31.34 -8.42
CA ASP A 209 5.30 -32.32 -7.38
C ASP A 209 4.08 -32.68 -6.49
N CYS A 210 2.91 -32.05 -6.72
CA CYS A 210 1.66 -32.33 -5.99
C CYS A 210 0.64 -33.17 -6.82
N LEU A 211 1.03 -33.67 -7.97
CA LEU A 211 0.31 -34.64 -8.80
C LEU A 211 1.01 -35.99 -8.73
#